data_0e03214cc8289fcd9629e7d103b256b0
#
_entry.id   0e03214cc8289fcd9629e7d103b256b0
#
_cell.length_a   1.000
_cell.length_b   1.000
_cell.length_c   1.000
_cell.angle_alpha   90.00
_cell.angle_beta   90.00
_cell.angle_gamma   90.00
#
_symmetry.space_group_name_H-M   'P 1'
#
loop_
_entity.id
_entity.type
_entity.pdbx_description
1 polymer ?
#
loop_
_entity_poly.entity_id
_entity_poly.type
_entity_poly.pdbx_seq_one_letter_code
_entity_poly.pdbx_strand_id
1 'polypeptide(L)'
;MITALLLSAALLAPPHDAAPLKVVTSLTTYGAIAREIVGDKGTVTSIAQGDEDPHFVQPKPSFVAVLRDADLFVTTGLDLELWVPPLLDRAGNRKVAEGGPGYVTAYTGIHLLEVPTSLSRSEGDIHADGNPHIHTDPVNGIIIARNILTGLQRVSPEDAAYFRQREQDFEQRVLEATIGADLVNLLTAPVAYDLLSSDKFYDFVGQKQYQGKPLLDRMGGWMKTAEVFRGKDIACYHKEWAYFSNRYKVTCVEYIEAKPGIPPTPGHVQEVIALMKQRKIPVLFASNYFDRNQISQVAARTGAKAVIVPENTNGAPGINTYFDLMNIWVNSLAAAFKGGAS
;
A
#
# COMPACT_ATOMS: atom_id res chain seq x y z
N MET A 1 33.80 57.54 -32.92
CA MET A 1 33.48 56.06 -32.80
C MET A 1 32.39 55.90 -31.79
N ILE A 2 31.15 55.67 -32.28
CA ILE A 2 29.97 55.44 -31.41
C ILE A 2 29.73 53.95 -31.36
N THR A 3 29.93 53.37 -30.18
CA THR A 3 29.71 51.92 -29.92
C THR A 3 28.22 51.74 -29.59
N ALA A 4 27.47 51.10 -30.47
CA ALA A 4 26.08 50.76 -30.25
C ALA A 4 26.02 49.48 -29.37
N LEU A 5 25.44 49.59 -28.20
CA LEU A 5 25.14 48.48 -27.29
C LEU A 5 23.82 47.81 -27.73
N LEU A 6 23.89 46.62 -28.31
CA LEU A 6 22.72 45.81 -28.63
C LEU A 6 22.22 45.15 -27.35
N LEU A 7 21.10 45.63 -26.82
CA LEU A 7 20.39 44.99 -25.69
C LEU A 7 19.53 43.86 -26.26
N SER A 8 19.98 42.61 -26.07
CA SER A 8 19.16 41.46 -26.41
C SER A 8 18.08 41.26 -25.34
N ALA A 9 16.86 41.65 -25.66
CA ALA A 9 15.69 41.31 -24.85
C ALA A 9 15.38 39.81 -25.04
N ALA A 10 15.65 39.01 -24.02
CA ALA A 10 15.17 37.64 -23.95
C ALA A 10 13.63 37.71 -23.79
N LEU A 11 12.90 37.38 -24.84
CA LEU A 11 11.46 37.12 -24.78
C LEU A 11 11.26 35.88 -23.87
N LEU A 12 10.83 36.11 -22.63
CA LEU A 12 10.24 35.08 -21.80
C LEU A 12 8.96 34.60 -22.49
N ALA A 13 8.99 33.42 -23.06
CA ALA A 13 7.78 32.76 -23.54
C ALA A 13 6.79 32.66 -22.36
N PRO A 14 5.48 32.92 -22.57
CA PRO A 14 4.50 32.75 -21.53
C PRO A 14 4.53 31.27 -21.04
N PRO A 15 4.26 31.04 -19.76
CA PRO A 15 4.16 29.68 -19.25
C PRO A 15 3.15 28.92 -20.12
N HIS A 16 3.60 27.85 -20.73
CA HIS A 16 2.73 26.94 -21.47
C HIS A 16 1.91 26.22 -20.40
N ASP A 17 0.65 26.60 -20.20
CA ASP A 17 -0.28 25.79 -19.40
C ASP A 17 -0.51 24.48 -20.16
N ALA A 18 0.36 23.51 -19.89
CA ALA A 18 0.17 22.15 -20.38
C ALA A 18 -1.14 21.61 -19.77
N ALA A 19 -1.92 20.87 -20.58
CA ALA A 19 -3.14 20.26 -20.08
C ALA A 19 -2.81 19.36 -18.87
N PRO A 20 -3.64 19.36 -17.82
CA PRO A 20 -3.40 18.53 -16.64
C PRO A 20 -3.23 17.06 -16.99
N LEU A 21 -2.21 16.40 -16.42
CA LEU A 21 -1.97 14.97 -16.61
C LEU A 21 -3.17 14.14 -16.16
N LYS A 22 -3.51 13.13 -16.94
CA LYS A 22 -4.54 12.14 -16.59
C LYS A 22 -3.88 10.88 -16.05
N VAL A 23 -3.82 10.78 -14.74
CA VAL A 23 -3.28 9.61 -14.03
C VAL A 23 -4.42 8.64 -13.73
N VAL A 24 -4.27 7.39 -14.12
CA VAL A 24 -5.21 6.31 -13.83
C VAL A 24 -4.51 5.28 -12.95
N THR A 25 -5.21 4.74 -11.96
CA THR A 25 -4.67 3.68 -11.09
C THR A 25 -5.64 2.51 -11.03
N SER A 26 -5.12 1.31 -10.92
CA SER A 26 -5.95 0.12 -10.71
C SER A 26 -6.70 0.19 -9.38
N LEU A 27 -5.97 0.49 -8.29
CA LEU A 27 -6.50 0.55 -6.93
C LEU A 27 -6.60 1.99 -6.41
N THR A 28 -7.55 2.23 -5.51
CA THR A 28 -7.73 3.53 -4.86
C THR A 28 -6.56 3.93 -3.97
N THR A 29 -5.84 2.96 -3.38
CA THR A 29 -4.65 3.20 -2.57
C THR A 29 -3.51 3.79 -3.40
N TYR A 30 -3.27 3.25 -4.60
CA TYR A 30 -2.30 3.86 -5.53
C TYR A 30 -2.77 5.24 -6.00
N GLY A 31 -4.10 5.41 -6.15
CA GLY A 31 -4.69 6.70 -6.45
C GLY A 31 -4.44 7.74 -5.35
N ALA A 32 -4.53 7.33 -4.09
CA ALA A 32 -4.23 8.23 -2.96
C ALA A 32 -2.76 8.66 -2.95
N ILE A 33 -1.82 7.72 -3.16
CA ILE A 33 -0.39 8.01 -3.25
C ILE A 33 -0.10 8.87 -4.50
N ALA A 34 -0.70 8.56 -5.66
CA ALA A 34 -0.50 9.33 -6.89
C ALA A 34 -0.96 10.79 -6.74
N ARG A 35 -2.06 11.07 -6.02
CA ARG A 35 -2.51 12.45 -5.73
C ARG A 35 -1.48 13.24 -4.92
N GLU A 36 -0.80 12.59 -3.99
CA GLU A 36 0.28 13.22 -3.23
C GLU A 36 1.42 13.68 -4.15
N ILE A 37 1.77 12.90 -5.17
CA ILE A 37 2.91 13.18 -6.04
C ILE A 37 2.54 14.11 -7.19
N VAL A 38 1.41 13.87 -7.87
CA VAL A 38 1.01 14.67 -9.04
C VAL A 38 0.57 16.08 -8.67
N GLY A 39 -0.01 16.25 -7.48
CA GLY A 39 -0.48 17.55 -6.99
C GLY A 39 -1.48 18.23 -7.93
N ASP A 40 -1.26 19.51 -8.22
CA ASP A 40 -2.07 20.34 -9.12
C ASP A 40 -1.73 20.16 -10.61
N LYS A 41 -0.71 19.36 -10.94
CA LYS A 41 -0.28 19.09 -12.32
C LYS A 41 -1.14 18.04 -13.04
N GLY A 42 -2.07 17.39 -12.33
CA GLY A 42 -2.91 16.37 -12.94
C GLY A 42 -4.12 15.97 -12.13
N THR A 43 -4.91 15.11 -12.73
CA THR A 43 -6.08 14.46 -12.09
C THR A 43 -5.82 12.97 -11.92
N VAL A 44 -6.37 12.37 -10.87
CA VAL A 44 -6.19 10.95 -10.57
C VAL A 44 -7.54 10.25 -10.50
N THR A 45 -7.71 9.23 -11.32
CA THR A 45 -8.89 8.35 -11.34
C THR A 45 -8.48 6.92 -11.01
N SER A 46 -9.16 6.28 -10.06
CA SER A 46 -8.95 4.86 -9.76
C SER A 46 -10.05 4.01 -10.40
N ILE A 47 -9.70 2.81 -10.87
CA ILE A 47 -10.64 1.89 -11.54
C ILE A 47 -11.46 1.11 -10.53
N ALA A 48 -10.80 0.37 -9.62
CA ALA A 48 -11.47 -0.38 -8.58
C ALA A 48 -12.11 0.55 -7.54
N GLN A 49 -13.17 0.09 -6.88
CA GLN A 49 -13.72 0.74 -5.71
C GLN A 49 -12.91 0.35 -4.46
N GLY A 50 -12.88 1.19 -3.43
CA GLY A 50 -12.10 0.93 -2.23
C GLY A 50 -12.64 -0.21 -1.35
N ASP A 51 -13.92 -0.54 -1.49
CA ASP A 51 -14.63 -1.62 -0.79
C ASP A 51 -14.86 -2.86 -1.67
N GLU A 52 -14.19 -2.93 -2.83
CA GLU A 52 -14.25 -4.05 -3.79
C GLU A 52 -12.99 -4.91 -3.66
N ASP A 53 -13.16 -6.24 -3.77
CA ASP A 53 -12.03 -7.17 -3.84
C ASP A 53 -11.21 -6.91 -5.10
N PRO A 54 -9.92 -6.53 -4.98
CA PRO A 54 -9.10 -6.16 -6.11
C PRO A 54 -8.85 -7.29 -7.12
N HIS A 55 -9.02 -8.56 -6.72
CA HIS A 55 -8.87 -9.72 -7.61
C HIS A 55 -10.03 -9.82 -8.61
N PHE A 56 -11.24 -9.37 -8.24
CA PHE A 56 -12.49 -9.67 -8.95
C PHE A 56 -13.26 -8.46 -9.47
N VAL A 57 -12.55 -7.38 -9.78
CA VAL A 57 -13.16 -6.18 -10.36
C VAL A 57 -13.79 -6.51 -11.73
N GLN A 58 -15.08 -6.19 -11.87
CA GLN A 58 -15.80 -6.46 -13.12
C GLN A 58 -15.48 -5.39 -14.17
N PRO A 59 -14.91 -5.75 -15.35
CA PRO A 59 -14.59 -4.81 -16.40
C PRO A 59 -15.83 -4.06 -16.92
N LYS A 60 -15.74 -2.72 -17.02
CA LYS A 60 -16.81 -1.84 -17.52
C LYS A 60 -16.31 -1.02 -18.72
N PRO A 61 -17.19 -0.69 -19.70
CA PRO A 61 -16.79 0.17 -20.83
C PRO A 61 -16.22 1.53 -20.42
N SER A 62 -16.67 2.07 -19.30
CA SER A 62 -16.13 3.33 -18.73
C SER A 62 -14.66 3.22 -18.37
N PHE A 63 -14.18 2.07 -17.91
CA PHE A 63 -12.77 1.85 -17.59
C PHE A 63 -11.88 1.91 -18.84
N VAL A 64 -12.37 1.34 -19.95
CA VAL A 64 -11.70 1.44 -21.25
C VAL A 64 -11.59 2.90 -21.72
N ALA A 65 -12.66 3.69 -21.54
CA ALA A 65 -12.66 5.11 -21.92
C ALA A 65 -11.63 5.91 -21.09
N VAL A 66 -11.57 5.68 -19.78
CA VAL A 66 -10.59 6.35 -18.90
C VAL A 66 -9.16 5.98 -19.29
N LEU A 67 -8.86 4.70 -19.55
CA LEU A 67 -7.54 4.23 -19.94
C LEU A 67 -7.11 4.73 -21.33
N ARG A 68 -8.06 4.91 -22.26
CA ARG A 68 -7.77 5.45 -23.60
C ARG A 68 -7.17 6.83 -23.54
N ASP A 69 -7.60 7.65 -22.60
CA ASP A 69 -7.20 9.05 -22.45
C ASP A 69 -6.08 9.25 -21.40
N ALA A 70 -5.62 8.18 -20.76
CA ALA A 70 -4.62 8.26 -19.71
C ALA A 70 -3.22 8.62 -20.24
N ASP A 71 -2.50 9.43 -19.46
CA ASP A 71 -1.09 9.71 -19.67
C ASP A 71 -0.21 8.79 -18.85
N LEU A 72 -0.67 8.39 -17.64
CA LEU A 72 -0.02 7.45 -16.73
C LEU A 72 -1.04 6.43 -16.24
N PHE A 73 -0.64 5.16 -16.17
CA PHE A 73 -1.40 4.09 -15.54
C PHE A 73 -0.54 3.35 -14.53
N VAL A 74 -1.05 3.21 -13.29
CA VAL A 74 -0.40 2.52 -12.20
C VAL A 74 -1.19 1.27 -11.85
N THR A 75 -0.56 0.11 -11.89
CA THR A 75 -1.12 -1.19 -11.50
C THR A 75 -0.20 -1.87 -10.49
N THR A 76 -0.73 -2.81 -9.70
CA THR A 76 0.12 -3.58 -8.78
C THR A 76 1.20 -4.34 -9.55
N GLY A 77 0.80 -5.03 -10.61
CA GLY A 77 1.55 -6.15 -11.17
C GLY A 77 1.33 -7.42 -10.33
N LEU A 78 2.17 -8.45 -10.50
CA LEU A 78 2.12 -9.69 -9.70
C LEU A 78 0.79 -10.46 -9.83
N ASP A 79 0.11 -10.31 -10.97
CA ASP A 79 -1.16 -10.98 -11.28
C ASP A 79 -2.32 -10.72 -10.29
N LEU A 80 -2.27 -9.60 -9.55
CA LEU A 80 -3.38 -9.20 -8.69
C LEU A 80 -4.60 -8.81 -9.52
N GLU A 81 -4.37 -7.97 -10.53
CA GLU A 81 -5.43 -7.42 -11.37
C GLU A 81 -5.47 -8.12 -12.74
N LEU A 82 -5.83 -9.42 -12.79
CA LEU A 82 -5.98 -10.17 -14.06
C LEU A 82 -7.00 -9.57 -15.02
N TRP A 83 -7.85 -8.68 -14.52
CA TRP A 83 -8.81 -7.90 -15.32
C TRP A 83 -8.18 -6.70 -16.05
N VAL A 84 -6.95 -6.28 -15.72
CA VAL A 84 -6.27 -5.11 -16.32
C VAL A 84 -5.83 -5.35 -17.77
N PRO A 85 -5.11 -6.43 -18.13
CA PRO A 85 -4.61 -6.61 -19.49
C PRO A 85 -5.71 -6.51 -20.56
N PRO A 86 -6.88 -7.15 -20.43
CA PRO A 86 -7.96 -7.01 -21.42
C PRO A 86 -8.52 -5.59 -21.54
N LEU A 87 -8.46 -4.78 -20.49
CA LEU A 87 -8.89 -3.37 -20.54
C LEU A 87 -7.88 -2.51 -21.29
N LEU A 88 -6.57 -2.72 -21.06
CA LEU A 88 -5.50 -2.02 -21.78
C LEU A 88 -5.54 -2.33 -23.28
N ASP A 89 -5.74 -3.59 -23.67
CA ASP A 89 -5.88 -4.02 -25.06
C ASP A 89 -7.04 -3.29 -25.75
N ARG A 90 -8.20 -3.24 -25.08
CA ARG A 90 -9.39 -2.56 -25.61
C ARG A 90 -9.24 -1.04 -25.65
N ALA A 91 -8.50 -0.45 -24.71
CA ALA A 91 -8.24 0.97 -24.70
C ALA A 91 -7.35 1.40 -25.88
N GLY A 92 -6.41 0.54 -26.29
CA GLY A 92 -5.53 0.78 -27.43
C GLY A 92 -4.56 1.96 -27.23
N ASN A 93 -4.36 2.41 -25.99
CA ASN A 93 -3.49 3.52 -25.66
C ASN A 93 -2.06 3.03 -25.44
N ARG A 94 -1.19 3.23 -26.43
CA ARG A 94 0.21 2.79 -26.37
C ARG A 94 1.03 3.46 -25.27
N LYS A 95 0.62 4.63 -24.76
CA LYS A 95 1.33 5.30 -23.66
C LYS A 95 1.29 4.48 -22.38
N VAL A 96 0.14 3.87 -22.10
CA VAL A 96 -0.14 3.13 -20.85
C VAL A 96 -0.27 1.62 -21.04
N ALA A 97 0.01 1.12 -22.25
CA ALA A 97 0.19 -0.30 -22.49
C ALA A 97 1.46 -0.80 -21.79
N GLU A 98 1.53 -2.09 -21.50
CA GLU A 98 2.71 -2.69 -20.89
C GLU A 98 3.97 -2.36 -21.70
N GLY A 99 5.02 -1.88 -21.00
CA GLY A 99 6.25 -1.37 -21.61
C GLY A 99 6.14 0.06 -22.17
N GLY A 100 4.98 0.69 -22.16
CA GLY A 100 4.79 2.08 -22.56
C GLY A 100 5.39 3.06 -21.54
N PRO A 101 5.68 4.32 -21.96
CA PRO A 101 6.31 5.31 -21.08
C PRO A 101 5.47 5.68 -19.86
N GLY A 102 4.16 5.58 -19.95
CA GLY A 102 3.21 5.84 -18.88
C GLY A 102 2.73 4.59 -18.13
N TYR A 103 3.28 3.40 -18.41
CA TYR A 103 2.97 2.21 -17.65
C TYR A 103 3.86 2.08 -16.42
N VAL A 104 3.25 1.90 -15.25
CA VAL A 104 3.95 1.80 -13.96
C VAL A 104 3.43 0.58 -13.19
N THR A 105 4.35 -0.31 -12.82
CA THR A 105 4.09 -1.39 -11.86
C THR A 105 4.50 -0.93 -10.47
N ALA A 106 3.56 -1.00 -9.53
CA ALA A 106 3.76 -0.54 -8.16
C ALA A 106 4.79 -1.39 -7.40
N TYR A 107 4.90 -2.70 -7.74
CA TYR A 107 5.80 -3.63 -7.04
C TYR A 107 7.29 -3.47 -7.36
N THR A 108 7.65 -2.73 -8.41
CA THR A 108 9.05 -2.63 -8.86
C THR A 108 9.97 -2.20 -7.72
N GLY A 109 11.00 -3.02 -7.43
CA GLY A 109 11.96 -2.77 -6.35
C GLY A 109 11.49 -3.18 -4.94
N ILE A 110 10.30 -3.72 -4.78
CA ILE A 110 9.83 -4.27 -3.51
C ILE A 110 10.37 -5.70 -3.32
N HIS A 111 10.88 -6.00 -2.14
CA HIS A 111 11.23 -7.37 -1.77
C HIS A 111 9.95 -8.19 -1.59
N LEU A 112 9.74 -9.17 -2.48
CA LEU A 112 8.50 -9.95 -2.50
C LEU A 112 8.50 -11.02 -1.41
N LEU A 113 7.37 -11.09 -0.70
CA LEU A 113 7.10 -12.10 0.33
C LEU A 113 6.22 -13.22 -0.24
N GLU A 114 6.22 -14.35 0.44
CA GLU A 114 5.38 -15.52 0.11
C GLU A 114 5.49 -15.96 -1.37
N VAL A 115 6.70 -15.89 -1.93
CA VAL A 115 6.97 -16.42 -3.27
C VAL A 115 6.77 -17.94 -3.23
N PRO A 116 5.82 -18.50 -4.02
CA PRO A 116 5.51 -19.92 -3.94
C PRO A 116 6.67 -20.76 -4.47
N THR A 117 6.94 -21.88 -3.78
CA THR A 117 7.95 -22.85 -4.22
C THR A 117 7.43 -23.82 -5.27
N SER A 118 6.12 -23.89 -5.45
CA SER A 118 5.45 -24.70 -6.47
C SER A 118 4.18 -23.99 -6.94
N LEU A 119 3.88 -24.13 -8.25
CA LEU A 119 2.66 -23.59 -8.85
C LEU A 119 1.71 -24.74 -9.15
N SER A 120 0.60 -24.83 -8.42
CA SER A 120 -0.44 -25.80 -8.66
C SER A 120 -1.81 -25.11 -8.68
N ARG A 121 -2.61 -25.38 -9.72
CA ARG A 121 -3.99 -24.88 -9.78
C ARG A 121 -4.87 -25.35 -8.62
N SER A 122 -4.46 -26.39 -7.90
CA SER A 122 -5.16 -26.85 -6.70
C SER A 122 -5.03 -25.89 -5.51
N GLU A 123 -4.12 -24.91 -5.60
CA GLU A 123 -3.87 -23.92 -4.56
C GLU A 123 -4.67 -22.61 -4.74
N GLY A 124 -5.57 -22.56 -5.73
CA GLY A 124 -6.37 -21.37 -6.04
C GLY A 124 -5.63 -20.35 -6.90
N ASP A 125 -5.96 -19.08 -6.75
CA ASP A 125 -5.34 -17.94 -7.46
C ASP A 125 -3.97 -17.63 -6.84
N ILE A 126 -2.99 -18.52 -7.09
CA ILE A 126 -1.63 -18.31 -6.58
C ILE A 126 -0.95 -17.24 -7.44
N HIS A 127 -0.47 -16.21 -6.77
CA HIS A 127 0.40 -15.21 -7.37
C HIS A 127 1.81 -15.78 -7.55
N ALA A 128 2.17 -16.09 -8.79
CA ALA A 128 3.39 -16.84 -9.13
C ALA A 128 4.68 -16.15 -8.66
N ASP A 129 4.69 -14.83 -8.66
CA ASP A 129 5.87 -14.01 -8.34
C ASP A 129 5.92 -13.58 -6.86
N GLY A 130 4.89 -13.86 -6.07
CA GLY A 130 4.82 -13.54 -4.64
C GLY A 130 3.55 -12.76 -4.27
N ASN A 131 3.39 -12.48 -2.98
CA ASN A 131 2.20 -11.82 -2.45
C ASN A 131 2.03 -10.40 -3.03
N PRO A 132 0.89 -10.07 -3.66
CA PRO A 132 0.70 -8.80 -4.35
C PRO A 132 0.18 -7.66 -3.46
N HIS A 133 -0.21 -7.93 -2.21
CA HIS A 133 -0.78 -6.92 -1.29
C HIS A 133 0.31 -6.02 -0.69
N ILE A 134 1.19 -5.54 -1.57
CA ILE A 134 2.44 -4.82 -1.26
C ILE A 134 2.22 -3.52 -0.48
N HIS A 135 1.09 -2.86 -0.68
CA HIS A 135 0.76 -1.56 -0.11
C HIS A 135 0.49 -1.59 1.40
N THR A 136 0.42 -2.79 1.99
CA THR A 136 0.13 -2.96 3.42
C THR A 136 1.34 -2.71 4.34
N ASP A 137 2.54 -2.47 3.78
CA ASP A 137 3.71 -1.96 4.49
C ASP A 137 3.98 -0.49 4.13
N PRO A 138 4.11 0.43 5.11
CA PRO A 138 4.38 1.84 4.83
C PRO A 138 5.69 2.09 4.08
N VAL A 139 6.73 1.26 4.28
CA VAL A 139 7.98 1.37 3.53
C VAL A 139 7.78 1.02 2.05
N ASN A 140 6.95 0.02 1.76
CA ASN A 140 6.54 -0.26 0.39
C ASN A 140 5.71 0.91 -0.20
N GLY A 141 4.92 1.60 0.62
CA GLY A 141 4.23 2.83 0.20
C GLY A 141 5.19 3.90 -0.33
N ILE A 142 6.38 4.03 0.26
CA ILE A 142 7.46 4.92 -0.23
C ILE A 142 7.99 4.42 -1.59
N ILE A 143 8.23 3.10 -1.74
CA ILE A 143 8.70 2.53 -3.01
C ILE A 143 7.66 2.73 -4.11
N ILE A 144 6.37 2.53 -3.81
CA ILE A 144 5.25 2.80 -4.74
C ILE A 144 5.26 4.27 -5.17
N ALA A 145 5.45 5.22 -4.24
CA ALA A 145 5.54 6.64 -4.54
C ALA A 145 6.72 6.95 -5.48
N ARG A 146 7.89 6.35 -5.27
CA ARG A 146 9.06 6.49 -6.14
C ARG A 146 8.83 5.90 -7.54
N ASN A 147 8.08 4.81 -7.66
CA ASN A 147 7.69 4.23 -8.95
C ASN A 147 6.73 5.17 -9.70
N ILE A 148 5.76 5.75 -9.00
CA ILE A 148 4.84 6.75 -9.55
C ILE A 148 5.62 8.00 -9.99
N LEU A 149 6.53 8.52 -9.15
CA LEU A 149 7.44 9.63 -9.50
C LEU A 149 8.19 9.33 -10.80
N THR A 150 8.79 8.15 -10.91
CA THR A 150 9.54 7.74 -12.11
C THR A 150 8.65 7.74 -13.36
N GLY A 151 7.40 7.27 -13.24
CA GLY A 151 6.41 7.33 -14.31
C GLY A 151 6.05 8.76 -14.70
N LEU A 152 5.74 9.61 -13.73
CA LEU A 152 5.41 11.03 -13.95
C LEU A 152 6.55 11.79 -14.62
N GLN A 153 7.81 11.55 -14.20
CA GLN A 153 8.98 12.20 -14.81
C GLN A 153 9.22 11.76 -16.26
N ARG A 154 8.78 10.56 -16.65
CA ARG A 154 8.86 10.10 -18.05
C ARG A 154 7.82 10.77 -18.94
N VAL A 155 6.61 11.00 -18.41
CA VAL A 155 5.49 11.53 -19.19
C VAL A 155 5.40 13.07 -19.15
N SER A 156 5.98 13.72 -18.12
CA SER A 156 6.08 15.17 -17.98
C SER A 156 7.44 15.55 -17.39
N PRO A 157 8.53 15.52 -18.18
CA PRO A 157 9.87 15.83 -17.72
C PRO A 157 10.05 17.29 -17.28
N GLU A 158 9.26 18.21 -17.81
CA GLU A 158 9.22 19.63 -17.43
C GLU A 158 8.81 19.84 -15.96
N ASP A 159 7.94 19.00 -15.43
CA ASP A 159 7.48 19.05 -14.04
C ASP A 159 8.29 18.13 -13.10
N ALA A 160 9.37 17.51 -13.57
CA ALA A 160 10.14 16.50 -12.83
C ALA A 160 10.63 16.97 -11.46
N ALA A 161 11.02 18.25 -11.33
CA ALA A 161 11.46 18.83 -10.05
C ALA A 161 10.30 18.97 -9.06
N TYR A 162 9.13 19.38 -9.54
CA TYR A 162 7.91 19.50 -8.75
C TYR A 162 7.48 18.15 -8.18
N PHE A 163 7.40 17.11 -9.02
CA PHE A 163 7.03 15.77 -8.59
C PHE A 163 8.02 15.19 -7.58
N ARG A 164 9.32 15.40 -7.79
CA ARG A 164 10.37 14.95 -6.88
C ARG A 164 10.22 15.58 -5.48
N GLN A 165 9.96 16.89 -5.42
CA GLN A 165 9.78 17.58 -4.14
C GLN A 165 8.58 17.02 -3.38
N ARG A 166 7.47 16.73 -4.07
CA ARG A 166 6.26 16.17 -3.46
C ARG A 166 6.45 14.73 -2.99
N GLU A 167 7.20 13.94 -3.77
CA GLU A 167 7.54 12.58 -3.37
C GLU A 167 8.41 12.58 -2.10
N GLN A 168 9.43 13.44 -2.03
CA GLN A 168 10.27 13.58 -0.85
C GLN A 168 9.46 14.01 0.40
N ASP A 169 8.52 14.93 0.22
CA ASP A 169 7.60 15.33 1.30
C ASP A 169 6.70 14.17 1.75
N PHE A 170 6.17 13.40 0.81
CA PHE A 170 5.39 12.20 1.12
C PHE A 170 6.24 11.16 1.87
N GLU A 171 7.45 10.86 1.40
CA GLU A 171 8.40 9.95 2.07
C GLU A 171 8.68 10.38 3.50
N GLN A 172 9.04 11.67 3.71
CA GLN A 172 9.30 12.23 5.03
C GLN A 172 8.12 12.00 5.98
N ARG A 173 6.90 12.33 5.54
CA ARG A 173 5.68 12.16 6.33
C ARG A 173 5.36 10.69 6.63
N VAL A 174 5.60 9.77 5.69
CA VAL A 174 5.41 8.33 5.91
C VAL A 174 6.40 7.83 6.96
N LEU A 175 7.67 8.22 6.90
CA LEU A 175 8.67 7.85 7.90
C LEU A 175 8.30 8.40 9.29
N GLU A 176 7.89 9.67 9.37
CA GLU A 176 7.44 10.30 10.62
C GLU A 176 6.20 9.61 11.21
N ALA A 177 5.23 9.27 10.35
CA ALA A 177 4.06 8.51 10.78
C ALA A 177 4.43 7.09 11.23
N THR A 178 5.46 6.49 10.64
CA THR A 178 5.90 5.12 10.95
C THR A 178 6.64 5.04 12.29
N ILE A 179 7.66 5.90 12.52
CA ILE A 179 8.57 5.79 13.70
C ILE A 179 8.57 7.03 14.58
N GLY A 180 7.80 8.07 14.26
CA GLY A 180 7.75 9.33 14.99
C GLY A 180 8.72 10.39 14.48
N ALA A 181 8.27 11.64 14.41
CA ALA A 181 9.06 12.78 13.90
C ALA A 181 10.37 12.99 14.70
N ASP A 182 10.36 12.80 16.02
CA ASP A 182 11.55 12.97 16.88
C ASP A 182 12.69 12.02 16.43
N LEU A 183 12.35 10.77 16.14
CA LEU A 183 13.33 9.77 15.72
C LEU A 183 13.79 9.99 14.27
N VAL A 184 12.89 10.38 13.36
CA VAL A 184 13.24 10.71 11.98
C VAL A 184 14.16 11.93 11.92
N ASN A 185 13.88 12.98 12.70
CA ASN A 185 14.73 14.18 12.79
C ASN A 185 16.13 13.85 13.33
N LEU A 186 16.23 12.91 14.25
CA LEU A 186 17.52 12.48 14.81
C LEU A 186 18.33 11.63 13.83
N LEU A 187 17.67 10.69 13.13
CA LEU A 187 18.33 9.74 12.23
C LEU A 187 18.56 10.31 10.83
N THR A 188 17.75 11.27 10.39
CA THR A 188 17.49 11.72 9.02
C THR A 188 16.63 10.71 8.22
N ALA A 189 15.87 11.19 7.22
CA ALA A 189 14.98 10.34 6.42
C ALA A 189 15.72 9.21 5.70
N PRO A 190 16.88 9.43 5.05
CA PRO A 190 17.61 8.34 4.38
C PRO A 190 18.02 7.22 5.35
N VAL A 191 18.53 7.55 6.52
CA VAL A 191 18.96 6.56 7.53
C VAL A 191 17.75 5.82 8.09
N ALA A 192 16.65 6.53 8.37
CA ALA A 192 15.41 5.92 8.84
C ALA A 192 14.85 4.93 7.80
N TYR A 193 14.82 5.33 6.52
CA TYR A 193 14.41 4.46 5.42
C TYR A 193 15.30 3.22 5.31
N ASP A 194 16.63 3.37 5.34
CA ASP A 194 17.59 2.25 5.21
C ASP A 194 17.44 1.24 6.36
N LEU A 195 17.23 1.71 7.58
CA LEU A 195 17.00 0.84 8.73
C LEU A 195 15.68 0.07 8.64
N LEU A 196 14.61 0.74 8.19
CA LEU A 196 13.29 0.12 8.02
C LEU A 196 13.27 -0.87 6.86
N SER A 197 13.85 -0.52 5.70
CA SER A 197 13.88 -1.37 4.50
C SER A 197 14.78 -2.59 4.66
N SER A 198 15.84 -2.50 5.44
CA SER A 198 16.75 -3.62 5.75
C SER A 198 16.32 -4.49 6.94
N ASP A 199 15.17 -4.21 7.56
CA ASP A 199 14.65 -4.86 8.78
C ASP A 199 15.58 -4.75 10.01
N LYS A 200 16.50 -3.79 10.01
CA LYS A 200 17.47 -3.56 11.10
C LYS A 200 17.02 -2.53 12.13
N PHE A 201 15.84 -1.97 11.96
CA PHE A 201 15.36 -0.85 12.75
C PHE A 201 15.31 -1.17 14.25
N TYR A 202 14.63 -2.24 14.64
CA TYR A 202 14.49 -2.61 16.06
C TYR A 202 15.81 -2.95 16.71
N ASP A 203 16.70 -3.65 16.02
CA ASP A 203 18.04 -3.97 16.53
C ASP A 203 18.85 -2.69 16.77
N PHE A 204 18.78 -1.75 15.83
CA PHE A 204 19.48 -0.49 15.94
C PHE A 204 18.96 0.35 17.11
N VAL A 205 17.65 0.63 17.18
CA VAL A 205 17.09 1.49 18.25
C VAL A 205 17.14 0.84 19.62
N GLY A 206 17.12 -0.50 19.69
CA GLY A 206 17.25 -1.24 20.94
C GLY A 206 18.66 -1.25 21.53
N GLN A 207 19.69 -1.12 20.68
CA GLN A 207 21.10 -1.16 21.10
C GLN A 207 21.72 0.22 21.25
N LYS A 208 21.19 1.25 20.57
CA LYS A 208 21.78 2.59 20.54
C LYS A 208 21.14 3.53 21.55
N GLN A 209 21.96 4.46 22.01
CA GLN A 209 21.55 5.52 22.93
C GLN A 209 21.89 6.90 22.34
N TYR A 210 21.11 7.88 22.72
CA TYR A 210 21.36 9.28 22.43
C TYR A 210 21.19 10.10 23.73
N GLN A 211 22.20 10.87 24.12
CA GLN A 211 22.22 11.63 25.34
C GLN A 211 21.89 10.79 26.60
N GLY A 212 22.42 9.56 26.65
CA GLY A 212 22.24 8.64 27.79
C GLY A 212 20.88 7.96 27.87
N LYS A 213 19.99 8.13 26.87
CA LYS A 213 18.68 7.46 26.80
C LYS A 213 18.61 6.52 25.60
N PRO A 214 17.98 5.33 25.72
CA PRO A 214 17.76 4.42 24.62
C PRO A 214 17.01 5.11 23.46
N LEU A 215 17.41 4.85 22.21
CA LEU A 215 16.67 5.36 21.04
C LEU A 215 15.26 4.78 20.96
N LEU A 216 15.06 3.57 21.46
CA LEU A 216 13.75 2.94 21.54
C LEU A 216 12.70 3.80 22.29
N ASP A 217 13.13 4.57 23.30
CA ASP A 217 12.24 5.46 24.07
C ASP A 217 11.74 6.66 23.25
N ARG A 218 12.40 6.95 22.12
CA ARG A 218 12.02 8.02 21.19
C ARG A 218 11.12 7.54 20.05
N MET A 219 10.92 6.22 19.96
CA MET A 219 10.06 5.65 18.93
C MET A 219 8.62 6.10 19.12
N GLY A 220 8.03 6.64 18.05
CA GLY A 220 6.64 7.07 17.95
C GLY A 220 5.88 6.38 16.83
N GLY A 221 4.82 7.02 16.36
CA GLY A 221 4.07 6.62 15.18
C GLY A 221 3.42 5.23 15.25
N TRP A 222 3.22 4.66 14.07
CA TRP A 222 2.55 3.36 13.93
C TRP A 222 3.33 2.23 14.62
N MET A 223 4.65 2.25 14.56
CA MET A 223 5.46 1.21 15.19
C MET A 223 5.35 1.24 16.73
N LYS A 224 5.24 2.43 17.32
CA LYS A 224 4.96 2.56 18.76
C LYS A 224 3.57 2.03 19.13
N THR A 225 2.57 2.36 18.34
CA THR A 225 1.20 1.87 18.55
C THR A 225 1.14 0.35 18.41
N ALA A 226 1.90 -0.22 17.47
CA ALA A 226 1.94 -1.64 17.18
C ALA A 226 2.65 -2.49 18.27
N GLU A 227 3.41 -1.90 19.18
CA GLU A 227 4.09 -2.65 20.25
C GLU A 227 3.13 -3.52 21.09
N VAL A 228 1.86 -3.12 21.20
CA VAL A 228 0.85 -3.87 21.95
C VAL A 228 0.51 -5.23 21.34
N PHE A 229 0.67 -5.37 20.02
CA PHE A 229 0.42 -6.63 19.30
C PHE A 229 1.68 -7.22 18.65
N ARG A 230 2.83 -6.60 18.82
CA ARG A 230 4.12 -7.12 18.32
C ARG A 230 4.42 -8.49 18.93
N GLY A 231 4.79 -9.45 18.09
CA GLY A 231 5.06 -10.83 18.49
C GLY A 231 3.81 -11.63 18.89
N LYS A 232 2.62 -11.14 18.56
CA LYS A 232 1.36 -11.83 18.84
C LYS A 232 0.87 -12.60 17.64
N ASP A 233 0.12 -13.65 17.92
CA ASP A 233 -0.60 -14.45 16.92
C ASP A 233 -2.01 -13.89 16.73
N ILE A 234 -2.45 -13.84 15.47
CA ILE A 234 -3.82 -13.52 15.04
C ILE A 234 -4.26 -14.56 14.01
N ALA A 235 -5.56 -14.66 13.77
CA ALA A 235 -6.09 -15.31 12.57
C ALA A 235 -6.42 -14.22 11.54
N CYS A 236 -6.25 -14.52 10.26
CA CYS A 236 -6.57 -13.61 9.17
C CYS A 236 -7.64 -14.23 8.27
N TYR A 237 -8.41 -13.39 7.55
CA TYR A 237 -9.38 -13.96 6.63
C TYR A 237 -8.70 -14.52 5.38
N HIS A 238 -7.86 -13.72 4.75
CA HIS A 238 -7.11 -14.01 3.53
C HIS A 238 -5.62 -13.65 3.70
N LYS A 239 -4.76 -14.02 2.74
CA LYS A 239 -3.31 -13.78 2.76
C LYS A 239 -2.92 -12.33 2.35
N GLU A 240 -3.74 -11.36 2.65
CA GLU A 240 -3.53 -9.96 2.27
C GLU A 240 -2.58 -9.19 3.20
N TRP A 241 -2.29 -9.74 4.38
CA TRP A 241 -1.57 -9.02 5.44
C TRP A 241 -0.08 -9.39 5.58
N ALA A 242 0.52 -10.06 4.60
CA ALA A 242 1.91 -10.54 4.70
C ALA A 242 2.91 -9.42 4.99
N TYR A 243 2.85 -8.31 4.27
CA TYR A 243 3.78 -7.19 4.47
C TYR A 243 3.48 -6.41 5.75
N PHE A 244 2.21 -6.22 6.11
CA PHE A 244 1.81 -5.67 7.39
C PHE A 244 2.33 -6.53 8.55
N SER A 245 2.13 -7.83 8.47
CA SER A 245 2.60 -8.81 9.46
C SER A 245 4.12 -8.76 9.60
N ASN A 246 4.83 -8.71 8.50
CA ASN A 246 6.30 -8.60 8.51
C ASN A 246 6.76 -7.28 9.14
N ARG A 247 6.14 -6.13 8.80
CA ARG A 247 6.50 -4.81 9.33
C ARG A 247 6.29 -4.72 10.83
N TYR A 248 5.12 -5.11 11.31
CA TYR A 248 4.73 -4.94 12.70
C TYR A 248 5.00 -6.17 13.58
N LYS A 249 5.59 -7.24 12.99
CA LYS A 249 5.94 -8.49 13.68
C LYS A 249 4.73 -9.12 14.40
N VAL A 250 3.58 -9.11 13.76
CA VAL A 250 2.38 -9.86 14.13
C VAL A 250 2.23 -11.03 13.17
N THR A 251 1.75 -12.19 13.63
CA THR A 251 1.71 -13.39 12.79
C THR A 251 0.27 -13.80 12.50
N CYS A 252 -0.12 -13.82 11.21
CA CYS A 252 -1.32 -14.53 10.76
C CYS A 252 -1.01 -16.04 10.79
N VAL A 253 -1.47 -16.74 11.82
CA VAL A 253 -1.14 -18.16 12.01
C VAL A 253 -2.07 -19.10 11.26
N GLU A 254 -3.21 -18.60 10.80
CA GLU A 254 -4.19 -19.36 10.01
C GLU A 254 -5.10 -18.40 9.25
N TYR A 255 -5.69 -18.91 8.15
CA TYR A 255 -6.53 -18.16 7.24
C TYR A 255 -7.89 -18.84 7.08
N ILE A 256 -8.98 -18.05 7.10
CA ILE A 256 -10.32 -18.59 6.80
C ILE A 256 -10.39 -18.99 5.33
N GLU A 257 -9.97 -18.13 4.43
CA GLU A 257 -9.78 -18.43 3.02
C GLU A 257 -8.33 -18.89 2.80
N ALA A 258 -8.12 -20.18 2.93
CA ALA A 258 -6.79 -20.79 2.82
C ALA A 258 -6.19 -20.66 1.41
N LYS A 259 -7.06 -20.59 0.39
CA LYS A 259 -6.68 -20.55 -1.04
C LYS A 259 -7.36 -19.36 -1.68
N PRO A 260 -6.61 -18.38 -2.22
CA PRO A 260 -7.18 -17.19 -2.84
C PRO A 260 -8.25 -17.51 -3.90
N GLY A 261 -9.40 -16.84 -3.82
CA GLY A 261 -10.50 -17.02 -4.75
C GLY A 261 -11.29 -18.33 -4.64
N ILE A 262 -10.96 -19.19 -3.65
CA ILE A 262 -11.71 -20.42 -3.38
C ILE A 262 -12.45 -20.26 -2.03
N PRO A 263 -13.79 -20.21 -2.04
CA PRO A 263 -14.56 -20.09 -0.81
C PRO A 263 -14.20 -21.21 0.19
N PRO A 264 -14.06 -20.88 1.49
CA PRO A 264 -13.66 -21.86 2.50
C PRO A 264 -14.72 -22.96 2.66
N THR A 265 -14.27 -24.21 2.75
CA THR A 265 -15.17 -25.33 3.04
C THR A 265 -15.62 -25.30 4.51
N PRO A 266 -16.81 -25.82 4.84
CA PRO A 266 -17.26 -25.92 6.24
C PRO A 266 -16.29 -26.68 7.12
N GLY A 267 -15.62 -27.72 6.59
CA GLY A 267 -14.60 -28.52 7.30
C GLY A 267 -13.40 -27.66 7.69
N HIS A 268 -12.83 -26.92 6.72
CA HIS A 268 -11.70 -26.02 6.97
C HIS A 268 -12.05 -24.93 8.00
N VAL A 269 -13.23 -24.33 7.91
CA VAL A 269 -13.68 -23.33 8.91
C VAL A 269 -13.73 -23.93 10.33
N GLN A 270 -14.14 -25.22 10.48
CA GLN A 270 -14.09 -25.89 11.79
C GLN A 270 -12.65 -26.09 12.29
N GLU A 271 -11.71 -26.44 11.40
CA GLU A 271 -10.28 -26.58 11.72
C GLU A 271 -9.69 -25.25 12.19
N VAL A 272 -9.98 -24.15 11.48
CA VAL A 272 -9.57 -22.79 11.90
C VAL A 272 -10.11 -22.46 13.29
N ILE A 273 -11.40 -22.69 13.54
CA ILE A 273 -12.02 -22.47 14.87
C ILE A 273 -11.35 -23.30 15.95
N ALA A 274 -11.07 -24.58 15.68
CA ALA A 274 -10.40 -25.47 16.64
C ALA A 274 -8.99 -24.96 16.98
N LEU A 275 -8.22 -24.58 15.96
CA LEU A 275 -6.88 -24.01 16.11
C LEU A 275 -6.91 -22.70 16.91
N MET A 276 -7.81 -21.78 16.56
CA MET A 276 -7.96 -20.51 17.28
C MET A 276 -8.27 -20.73 18.77
N LYS A 277 -9.15 -21.67 19.11
CA LYS A 277 -9.45 -22.03 20.49
C LYS A 277 -8.24 -22.64 21.19
N GLN A 278 -7.57 -23.61 20.56
CA GLN A 278 -6.39 -24.29 21.11
C GLN A 278 -5.27 -23.30 21.42
N ARG A 279 -4.98 -22.37 20.50
CA ARG A 279 -3.93 -21.37 20.64
C ARG A 279 -4.39 -20.11 21.38
N LYS A 280 -5.68 -20.01 21.74
CA LYS A 280 -6.28 -18.83 22.35
C LYS A 280 -6.05 -17.56 21.52
N ILE A 281 -6.24 -17.66 20.20
CA ILE A 281 -6.05 -16.54 19.28
C ILE A 281 -7.10 -15.46 19.57
N PRO A 282 -6.69 -14.23 19.95
CA PRO A 282 -7.63 -13.23 20.46
C PRO A 282 -8.30 -12.40 19.38
N VAL A 283 -7.79 -12.42 18.14
CA VAL A 283 -8.22 -11.54 17.05
C VAL A 283 -8.36 -12.31 15.74
N LEU A 284 -9.45 -12.04 15.03
CA LEU A 284 -9.63 -12.35 13.62
C LEU A 284 -9.58 -11.04 12.82
N PHE A 285 -8.59 -10.90 11.95
CA PHE A 285 -8.34 -9.70 11.14
C PHE A 285 -8.78 -9.93 9.70
N ALA A 286 -9.59 -9.04 9.14
CA ALA A 286 -10.21 -9.25 7.85
C ALA A 286 -10.47 -7.93 7.11
N SER A 287 -10.45 -7.95 5.79
CA SER A 287 -10.92 -6.85 4.95
C SER A 287 -12.44 -6.79 4.87
N ASN A 288 -12.96 -5.59 4.66
CA ASN A 288 -14.39 -5.29 4.79
C ASN A 288 -15.24 -5.78 3.60
N TYR A 289 -14.63 -6.24 2.52
CA TYR A 289 -15.32 -6.84 1.37
C TYR A 289 -15.61 -8.35 1.55
N PHE A 290 -15.01 -9.00 2.55
CA PHE A 290 -15.32 -10.40 2.87
C PHE A 290 -16.67 -10.56 3.61
N ASP A 291 -17.17 -11.80 3.64
CA ASP A 291 -18.45 -12.13 4.28
C ASP A 291 -18.44 -11.84 5.79
N ARG A 292 -19.09 -10.74 6.16
CA ARG A 292 -19.22 -10.31 7.57
C ARG A 292 -19.92 -11.34 8.45
N ASN A 293 -20.87 -12.12 7.91
CA ASN A 293 -21.58 -13.15 8.67
C ASN A 293 -20.61 -14.27 9.03
N GLN A 294 -19.80 -14.73 8.09
CA GLN A 294 -18.80 -15.75 8.34
C GLN A 294 -17.75 -15.28 9.36
N ILE A 295 -17.24 -14.06 9.20
CA ILE A 295 -16.29 -13.46 10.15
C ILE A 295 -16.90 -13.41 11.56
N SER A 296 -18.14 -12.92 11.68
CA SER A 296 -18.83 -12.80 12.98
C SER A 296 -19.08 -14.15 13.62
N GLN A 297 -19.46 -15.18 12.85
CA GLN A 297 -19.68 -16.54 13.35
C GLN A 297 -18.39 -17.17 13.86
N VAL A 298 -17.26 -17.03 13.14
CA VAL A 298 -15.97 -17.54 13.59
C VAL A 298 -15.54 -16.83 14.87
N ALA A 299 -15.63 -15.50 14.92
CA ALA A 299 -15.30 -14.72 16.11
C ALA A 299 -16.15 -15.13 17.32
N ALA A 300 -17.47 -15.23 17.17
CA ALA A 300 -18.38 -15.64 18.25
C ALA A 300 -18.08 -17.03 18.78
N ARG A 301 -17.73 -17.98 17.89
CA ARG A 301 -17.43 -19.37 18.26
C ARG A 301 -16.06 -19.54 18.93
N THR A 302 -15.13 -18.64 18.69
CA THR A 302 -13.76 -18.68 19.24
C THR A 302 -13.57 -17.79 20.46
N GLY A 303 -14.46 -16.80 20.66
CA GLY A 303 -14.28 -15.73 21.62
C GLY A 303 -13.30 -14.64 21.16
N ALA A 304 -12.81 -14.73 19.92
CA ALA A 304 -11.94 -13.73 19.34
C ALA A 304 -12.71 -12.44 18.97
N LYS A 305 -12.00 -11.31 18.94
CA LYS A 305 -12.54 -10.06 18.40
C LYS A 305 -12.40 -10.05 16.89
N ALA A 306 -13.48 -9.80 16.17
CA ALA A 306 -13.44 -9.50 14.74
C ALA A 306 -12.96 -8.06 14.54
N VAL A 307 -11.84 -7.88 13.86
CA VAL A 307 -11.33 -6.57 13.41
C VAL A 307 -11.50 -6.52 11.89
N ILE A 308 -12.49 -5.78 11.44
CA ILE A 308 -12.84 -5.63 10.02
C ILE A 308 -12.47 -4.21 9.59
N VAL A 309 -11.58 -4.10 8.62
CA VAL A 309 -11.02 -2.82 8.13
C VAL A 309 -11.07 -2.76 6.61
N PRO A 310 -11.09 -1.57 5.99
CA PRO A 310 -10.90 -1.47 4.55
C PRO A 310 -9.47 -1.86 4.18
N GLU A 311 -9.29 -2.58 3.08
CA GLU A 311 -7.95 -2.87 2.54
C GLU A 311 -7.43 -1.71 1.68
N ASN A 312 -8.34 -0.96 1.06
CA ASN A 312 -7.97 0.15 0.20
C ASN A 312 -8.58 1.48 0.68
N THR A 313 -7.96 2.59 0.29
CA THR A 313 -8.53 3.92 0.51
C THR A 313 -9.90 4.02 -0.13
N ASN A 314 -10.75 4.91 0.38
CA ASN A 314 -12.16 5.02 -0.01
C ASN A 314 -13.01 3.74 0.24
N GLY A 315 -12.46 2.73 0.88
CA GLY A 315 -13.20 1.51 1.25
C GLY A 315 -14.10 1.70 2.49
N ALA A 316 -13.97 2.81 3.20
CA ALA A 316 -14.86 3.22 4.28
C ALA A 316 -14.90 4.75 4.39
N PRO A 317 -15.98 5.33 4.97
CA PRO A 317 -16.06 6.77 5.20
C PRO A 317 -14.85 7.29 6.01
N GLY A 318 -14.25 8.39 5.55
CA GLY A 318 -13.12 9.03 6.22
C GLY A 318 -11.75 8.40 5.94
N ILE A 319 -11.68 7.33 5.15
CA ILE A 319 -10.41 6.67 4.77
C ILE A 319 -10.04 7.12 3.35
N ASN A 320 -9.53 8.33 3.20
CA ASN A 320 -9.31 8.94 1.89
C ASN A 320 -7.82 8.97 1.50
N THR A 321 -6.92 8.97 2.47
CA THR A 321 -5.48 9.03 2.27
C THR A 321 -4.80 7.73 2.65
N TYR A 322 -3.57 7.54 2.18
CA TYR A 322 -2.74 6.41 2.59
C TYR A 322 -2.49 6.41 4.11
N PHE A 323 -2.40 7.60 4.71
CA PHE A 323 -2.22 7.77 6.16
C PHE A 323 -3.47 7.33 6.94
N ASP A 324 -4.67 7.66 6.46
CA ASP A 324 -5.93 7.21 7.09
C ASP A 324 -6.00 5.67 7.07
N LEU A 325 -5.61 5.06 5.94
CA LEU A 325 -5.62 3.62 5.76
C LEU A 325 -4.67 2.92 6.74
N MET A 326 -3.43 3.37 6.84
CA MET A 326 -2.46 2.85 7.81
C MET A 326 -2.92 3.08 9.25
N ASN A 327 -3.49 4.24 9.55
CA ASN A 327 -4.03 4.56 10.87
C ASN A 327 -5.15 3.61 11.28
N ILE A 328 -6.11 3.31 10.40
CA ILE A 328 -7.22 2.43 10.74
C ILE A 328 -6.74 1.01 11.02
N TRP A 329 -5.79 0.49 10.24
CA TRP A 329 -5.25 -0.86 10.45
C TRP A 329 -4.54 -0.99 11.80
N VAL A 330 -3.56 -0.11 12.05
CA VAL A 330 -2.74 -0.18 13.26
C VAL A 330 -3.56 0.09 14.51
N ASN A 331 -4.43 1.12 14.49
CA ASN A 331 -5.21 1.50 15.67
C ASN A 331 -6.31 0.49 15.98
N SER A 332 -6.99 -0.08 14.97
CA SER A 332 -8.04 -1.08 15.18
C SER A 332 -7.47 -2.37 15.77
N LEU A 333 -6.33 -2.83 15.24
CA LEU A 333 -5.66 -4.00 15.77
C LEU A 333 -5.16 -3.74 17.21
N ALA A 334 -4.53 -2.59 17.45
CA ALA A 334 -4.07 -2.22 18.80
C ALA A 334 -5.22 -2.13 19.82
N ALA A 335 -6.36 -1.56 19.41
CA ALA A 335 -7.55 -1.48 20.27
C ALA A 335 -8.11 -2.87 20.61
N ALA A 336 -8.08 -3.82 19.66
CA ALA A 336 -8.52 -5.18 19.90
C ALA A 336 -7.68 -5.88 20.98
N PHE A 337 -6.37 -5.65 21.01
CA PHE A 337 -5.48 -6.21 22.02
C PHE A 337 -5.58 -5.50 23.37
N LYS A 338 -5.76 -4.16 23.40
CA LYS A 338 -5.91 -3.39 24.65
C LYS A 338 -7.20 -3.71 25.41
N GLY A 339 -8.29 -3.98 24.71
CA GLY A 339 -9.59 -4.29 25.31
C GLY A 339 -9.75 -5.75 25.76
N GLY A 340 -8.69 -6.55 25.87
CA GLY A 340 -8.71 -7.95 26.28
C GLY A 340 -8.23 -8.21 27.73
N ALA A 341 -8.02 -7.15 28.51
CA ALA A 341 -7.73 -7.28 29.94
C ALA A 341 -9.01 -6.99 30.76
N SER A 342 -9.97 -7.93 30.72
CA SER A 342 -11.08 -8.00 31.69
C SER A 342 -11.39 -9.45 32.02
#